data_9b8ad777a860b594dcdcae964b5c6be9
#
_entry.id   9b8ad777a860b594dcdcae964b5c6be9
#
_cell.length_a   1.000
_cell.length_b   1.000
_cell.length_c   1.000
_cell.angle_alpha   90.00
_cell.angle_beta   90.00
_cell.angle_gamma   90.00
#
_symmetry.space_group_name_H-M   'P 1'
#
loop_
_entity.id
_entity.type
_entity.pdbx_description
1 polymer ?
#
loop_
_entity_poly.entity_id
_entity_poly.type
_entity_poly.pdbx_seq_one_letter_code
_entity_poly.pdbx_strand_id
1 'polypeptide(L)'
;MNIIVIGSGAREHALCRLVEKSYLCKKLYCFPGNFGISQIAECKNICNSEEIILECQKINPDLIIIGPENYLSENLAGKLRKLNFNVFGPDEHGAKLESSKEFMKEFCQSHDIPTARSKTFTTFDSAKTYLEQRNGSIVVKYDGLAAGKGVFVCSNQQEAIDACSKVFEEKIFNKENNKVVIEDFLEGKELSFFTITDGKNYLNFGSAQDYKRIGDNDTGPNTGGMGTVSPAPILNEELMKKIQSQIIEKTITGLNTDKINFQGVLFFGVMVDKDNNPYLLEYNTRFGDPEIQSISLRLNSDFLSLAHATATKNLKYANIEFKN
;
A
#
# COMPACT_ATOMS: atom_id res chain seq x y z
N MET A 1 16.79 -11.00 -18.30
CA MET A 1 15.71 -11.57 -17.48
C MET A 1 14.39 -11.43 -18.21
N ASN A 2 13.52 -12.41 -18.13
CA ASN A 2 12.13 -12.33 -18.58
C ASN A 2 11.27 -11.91 -17.39
N ILE A 3 10.52 -10.82 -17.51
CA ILE A 3 9.80 -10.20 -16.41
C ILE A 3 8.31 -10.17 -16.72
N ILE A 4 7.47 -10.45 -15.72
CA ILE A 4 6.03 -10.24 -15.78
C ILE A 4 5.63 -9.18 -14.77
N VAL A 5 4.90 -8.15 -15.22
CA VAL A 5 4.21 -7.19 -14.35
C VAL A 5 2.72 -7.51 -14.38
N ILE A 6 2.11 -7.63 -13.21
CA ILE A 6 0.67 -7.88 -13.07
C ILE A 6 -0.02 -6.56 -12.77
N GLY A 7 -1.07 -6.25 -13.55
CA GLY A 7 -1.93 -5.08 -13.41
C GLY A 7 -2.06 -4.27 -14.70
N SER A 8 -2.82 -3.18 -14.65
CA SER A 8 -3.20 -2.39 -15.84
C SER A 8 -3.28 -0.88 -15.60
N GLY A 9 -3.00 -0.41 -14.38
CA GLY A 9 -3.11 0.99 -13.99
C GLY A 9 -1.91 1.84 -14.42
N ALA A 10 -1.93 3.11 -14.05
CA ALA A 10 -0.83 4.03 -14.28
C ALA A 10 0.39 3.66 -13.43
N ARG A 11 0.19 3.12 -12.24
CA ARG A 11 1.24 2.51 -11.40
C ARG A 11 1.99 1.42 -12.16
N GLU A 12 1.29 0.46 -12.75
CA GLU A 12 1.91 -0.63 -13.48
C GLU A 12 2.61 -0.14 -14.75
N HIS A 13 2.09 0.91 -15.40
CA HIS A 13 2.80 1.55 -16.50
C HIS A 13 4.12 2.17 -16.05
N ALA A 14 4.14 2.85 -14.91
CA ALA A 14 5.39 3.40 -14.34
C ALA A 14 6.38 2.28 -13.99
N LEU A 15 5.93 1.17 -13.40
CA LEU A 15 6.76 0.00 -13.11
C LEU A 15 7.31 -0.63 -14.39
N CYS A 16 6.50 -0.82 -15.43
CA CYS A 16 6.95 -1.32 -16.72
C CYS A 16 8.03 -0.42 -17.35
N ARG A 17 7.88 0.91 -17.24
CA ARG A 17 8.89 1.87 -17.72
C ARG A 17 10.20 1.78 -16.94
N LEU A 18 10.16 1.52 -15.63
CA LEU A 18 11.37 1.30 -14.82
C LEU A 18 12.06 -0.02 -15.18
N VAL A 19 11.28 -1.07 -15.41
CA VAL A 19 11.80 -2.40 -15.78
C VAL A 19 12.39 -2.37 -17.19
N GLU A 20 11.71 -1.77 -18.16
CA GLU A 20 12.14 -1.70 -19.56
C GLU A 20 13.49 -0.96 -19.72
N LYS A 21 13.76 0.06 -18.90
CA LYS A 21 15.02 0.79 -18.88
C LYS A 21 16.21 -0.02 -18.37
N SER A 22 15.98 -1.13 -17.69
CA SER A 22 17.06 -1.94 -17.10
C SER A 22 17.77 -2.76 -18.19
N TYR A 23 19.10 -2.73 -18.18
CA TYR A 23 19.91 -3.59 -19.05
C TYR A 23 19.74 -5.09 -18.75
N LEU A 24 19.20 -5.43 -17.58
CA LEU A 24 18.89 -6.80 -17.18
C LEU A 24 17.58 -7.29 -17.85
N CYS A 25 16.71 -6.40 -18.32
CA CYS A 25 15.45 -6.77 -18.94
C CYS A 25 15.67 -7.30 -20.36
N LYS A 26 15.41 -8.60 -20.56
CA LYS A 26 15.46 -9.20 -21.89
C LYS A 26 14.09 -9.18 -22.56
N LYS A 27 13.03 -9.48 -21.81
CA LYS A 27 11.65 -9.43 -22.29
C LYS A 27 10.71 -9.06 -21.16
N LEU A 28 9.78 -8.15 -21.46
CA LEU A 28 8.79 -7.64 -20.52
C LEU A 28 7.39 -8.04 -20.99
N TYR A 29 6.61 -8.60 -20.08
CA TYR A 29 5.20 -8.92 -20.23
C TYR A 29 4.38 -8.13 -19.20
N CYS A 30 3.12 -7.84 -19.53
CA CYS A 30 2.20 -7.22 -18.57
C CYS A 30 0.79 -7.84 -18.71
N PHE A 31 0.18 -8.22 -17.58
CA PHE A 31 -1.14 -8.86 -17.54
C PHE A 31 -2.11 -8.08 -16.64
N PRO A 32 -3.24 -7.59 -17.16
CA PRO A 32 -3.60 -7.53 -18.57
C PRO A 32 -2.87 -6.43 -19.35
N GLY A 33 -2.26 -5.45 -18.65
CA GLY A 33 -1.68 -4.27 -19.25
C GLY A 33 -2.73 -3.26 -19.74
N ASN A 34 -2.28 -2.27 -20.49
CA ASN A 34 -3.11 -1.26 -21.15
C ASN A 34 -2.43 -0.79 -22.44
N PHE A 35 -3.10 0.10 -23.19
CA PHE A 35 -2.56 0.60 -24.45
C PHE A 35 -1.16 1.26 -24.31
N GLY A 36 -0.94 2.07 -23.26
CA GLY A 36 0.36 2.70 -23.01
C GLY A 36 1.46 1.67 -22.70
N ILE A 37 1.13 0.65 -21.90
CA ILE A 37 2.05 -0.45 -21.57
C ILE A 37 2.38 -1.28 -22.81
N SER A 38 1.41 -1.51 -23.70
CA SER A 38 1.63 -2.32 -24.93
C SER A 38 2.65 -1.74 -25.89
N GLN A 39 3.05 -0.48 -25.70
CA GLN A 39 4.13 0.15 -26.50
C GLN A 39 5.54 -0.29 -26.05
N ILE A 40 5.66 -0.89 -24.84
CA ILE A 40 6.94 -1.25 -24.21
C ILE A 40 6.97 -2.68 -23.68
N ALA A 41 5.84 -3.38 -23.63
CA ALA A 41 5.70 -4.73 -23.11
C ALA A 41 4.73 -5.57 -23.97
N GLU A 42 4.89 -6.88 -23.94
CA GLU A 42 3.89 -7.79 -24.51
C GLU A 42 2.72 -7.92 -23.53
N CYS A 43 1.56 -7.35 -23.89
CA CYS A 43 0.36 -7.43 -23.07
C CYS A 43 -0.49 -8.63 -23.45
N LYS A 44 -1.04 -9.33 -22.43
CA LYS A 44 -2.02 -10.42 -22.61
C LYS A 44 -3.22 -10.14 -21.73
N ASN A 45 -4.42 -10.14 -22.30
CA ASN A 45 -5.66 -9.84 -21.58
C ASN A 45 -6.06 -10.99 -20.62
N ILE A 46 -5.27 -11.16 -19.57
CA ILE A 46 -5.42 -12.17 -18.53
C ILE A 46 -5.66 -11.43 -17.22
N CYS A 47 -6.80 -11.70 -16.57
CA CYS A 47 -7.24 -10.95 -15.38
C CYS A 47 -7.50 -11.84 -14.16
N ASN A 48 -7.54 -13.15 -14.27
CA ASN A 48 -7.76 -14.02 -13.13
C ASN A 48 -6.48 -14.71 -12.67
N SER A 49 -6.38 -14.98 -11.37
CA SER A 49 -5.17 -15.53 -10.74
C SER A 49 -4.78 -16.92 -11.30
N GLU A 50 -5.73 -17.75 -11.70
CA GLU A 50 -5.44 -19.11 -12.22
C GLU A 50 -4.83 -19.04 -13.61
N GLU A 51 -5.39 -18.23 -14.51
CA GLU A 51 -4.83 -18.02 -15.84
C GLU A 51 -3.45 -17.35 -15.79
N ILE A 52 -3.25 -16.39 -14.87
CA ILE A 52 -1.93 -15.77 -14.63
C ILE A 52 -0.91 -16.84 -14.25
N ILE A 53 -1.23 -17.76 -13.33
CA ILE A 53 -0.35 -18.84 -12.90
C ILE A 53 0.00 -19.74 -14.08
N LEU A 54 -1.00 -20.16 -14.88
CA LEU A 54 -0.78 -21.00 -16.05
C LEU A 54 0.13 -20.32 -17.08
N GLU A 55 -0.03 -19.03 -17.29
CA GLU A 55 0.79 -18.29 -18.23
C GLU A 55 2.22 -18.06 -17.70
N CYS A 56 2.37 -17.85 -16.38
CA CYS A 56 3.69 -17.84 -15.75
C CYS A 56 4.44 -19.17 -15.93
N GLN A 57 3.75 -20.30 -15.82
CA GLN A 57 4.36 -21.62 -16.06
C GLN A 57 4.84 -21.81 -17.50
N LYS A 58 4.11 -21.27 -18.50
CA LYS A 58 4.52 -21.32 -19.91
C LYS A 58 5.71 -20.42 -20.23
N ILE A 59 5.71 -19.19 -19.69
CA ILE A 59 6.76 -18.18 -19.95
C ILE A 59 8.01 -18.48 -19.13
N ASN A 60 7.86 -19.05 -17.94
CA ASN A 60 8.90 -19.28 -16.94
C ASN A 60 9.74 -18.00 -16.65
N PRO A 61 9.11 -16.94 -16.11
CA PRO A 61 9.79 -15.67 -15.88
C PRO A 61 10.82 -15.76 -14.75
N ASP A 62 11.85 -14.92 -14.84
CA ASP A 62 12.87 -14.76 -13.80
C ASP A 62 12.35 -13.98 -12.60
N LEU A 63 11.38 -13.07 -12.82
CA LEU A 63 10.75 -12.27 -11.78
C LEU A 63 9.31 -11.90 -12.18
N ILE A 64 8.42 -11.93 -11.18
CA ILE A 64 7.03 -11.46 -11.29
C ILE A 64 6.83 -10.30 -10.31
N ILE A 65 6.29 -9.18 -10.79
CA ILE A 65 5.98 -7.98 -10.00
C ILE A 65 4.46 -7.82 -9.94
N ILE A 66 3.88 -7.83 -8.74
CA ILE A 66 2.44 -7.66 -8.56
C ILE A 66 2.16 -6.20 -8.18
N GLY A 67 1.40 -5.51 -9.02
CA GLY A 67 1.04 -4.10 -8.82
C GLY A 67 -0.18 -3.91 -7.93
N PRO A 68 -1.37 -4.49 -8.26
CA PRO A 68 -2.61 -4.20 -7.54
C PRO A 68 -2.81 -5.08 -6.30
N GLU A 69 -3.48 -4.49 -5.31
CA GLU A 69 -3.77 -5.07 -4.00
C GLU A 69 -4.71 -6.29 -4.02
N ASN A 70 -5.63 -6.36 -5.01
CA ASN A 70 -6.57 -7.47 -5.11
C ASN A 70 -5.84 -8.82 -5.30
N TYR A 71 -4.86 -8.90 -6.19
CA TYR A 71 -4.09 -10.13 -6.42
C TYR A 71 -3.24 -10.51 -5.21
N LEU A 72 -2.75 -9.53 -4.43
CA LEU A 72 -2.02 -9.78 -3.20
C LEU A 72 -2.95 -10.38 -2.13
N SER A 73 -4.14 -9.82 -1.98
CA SER A 73 -5.16 -10.34 -1.04
C SER A 73 -5.71 -11.72 -1.42
N GLU A 74 -5.69 -12.09 -2.73
CA GLU A 74 -6.03 -13.42 -3.25
C GLU A 74 -4.87 -14.44 -3.10
N ASN A 75 -3.78 -14.02 -2.48
CA ASN A 75 -2.58 -14.83 -2.30
C ASN A 75 -1.90 -15.29 -3.62
N LEU A 76 -1.98 -14.51 -4.68
CA LEU A 76 -1.31 -14.84 -5.93
C LEU A 76 0.21 -14.98 -5.73
N ALA A 77 0.83 -14.10 -4.93
CA ALA A 77 2.25 -14.16 -4.64
C ALA A 77 2.65 -15.47 -3.93
N GLY A 78 1.89 -15.91 -2.93
CA GLY A 78 2.13 -17.16 -2.23
C GLY A 78 1.94 -18.39 -3.12
N LYS A 79 0.93 -18.38 -3.98
CA LYS A 79 0.68 -19.45 -4.97
C LYS A 79 1.84 -19.58 -5.97
N LEU A 80 2.33 -18.45 -6.50
CA LEU A 80 3.47 -18.41 -7.42
C LEU A 80 4.79 -18.86 -6.76
N ARG A 81 5.05 -18.42 -5.50
CA ARG A 81 6.24 -18.88 -4.75
C ARG A 81 6.24 -20.39 -4.49
N LYS A 82 5.08 -21.00 -4.25
CA LYS A 82 4.97 -22.48 -4.12
C LYS A 82 5.36 -23.22 -5.41
N LEU A 83 5.32 -22.52 -6.55
CA LEU A 83 5.80 -23.02 -7.85
C LEU A 83 7.25 -22.59 -8.14
N ASN A 84 7.98 -22.11 -7.14
CA ASN A 84 9.37 -21.65 -7.19
C ASN A 84 9.63 -20.40 -8.04
N PHE A 85 8.63 -19.57 -8.30
CA PHE A 85 8.84 -18.28 -8.94
C PHE A 85 9.35 -17.22 -7.94
N ASN A 86 10.24 -16.34 -8.40
CA ASN A 86 10.60 -15.13 -7.68
C ASN A 86 9.48 -14.10 -7.84
N VAL A 87 8.94 -13.61 -6.73
CA VAL A 87 7.82 -12.69 -6.75
C VAL A 87 8.11 -11.45 -5.90
N PHE A 88 7.96 -10.29 -6.49
CA PHE A 88 7.94 -9.01 -5.81
C PHE A 88 6.49 -8.64 -5.48
N GLY A 89 6.10 -8.82 -4.24
CA GLY A 89 4.78 -8.66 -3.65
C GLY A 89 4.65 -9.60 -2.45
N PRO A 90 4.04 -9.19 -1.32
CA PRO A 90 3.84 -10.04 -0.14
C PRO A 90 2.86 -11.19 -0.44
N ASP A 91 2.90 -12.22 0.40
CA ASP A 91 1.85 -13.24 0.43
C ASP A 91 0.57 -12.71 1.12
N GLU A 92 -0.45 -13.56 1.21
CA GLU A 92 -1.74 -13.20 1.83
C GLU A 92 -1.60 -12.61 3.23
N HIS A 93 -0.69 -13.17 4.06
CA HIS A 93 -0.52 -12.71 5.43
C HIS A 93 0.08 -11.31 5.49
N GLY A 94 1.09 -11.02 4.64
CA GLY A 94 1.64 -9.68 4.49
C GLY A 94 0.63 -8.70 3.88
N ALA A 95 -0.18 -9.14 2.93
CA ALA A 95 -1.23 -8.33 2.32
C ALA A 95 -2.36 -7.95 3.29
N LYS A 96 -2.54 -8.67 4.40
CA LYS A 96 -3.50 -8.30 5.45
C LYS A 96 -3.22 -6.95 6.10
N LEU A 97 -1.99 -6.47 6.11
CA LEU A 97 -1.67 -5.12 6.60
C LEU A 97 -2.44 -4.02 5.83
N GLU A 98 -2.75 -4.23 4.54
CA GLU A 98 -3.57 -3.32 3.74
C GLU A 98 -5.03 -3.74 3.70
N SER A 99 -5.32 -5.04 3.53
CA SER A 99 -6.66 -5.55 3.27
C SER A 99 -7.54 -5.66 4.52
N SER A 100 -6.98 -5.58 5.74
CA SER A 100 -7.72 -5.52 7.00
C SER A 100 -7.20 -4.41 7.89
N LYS A 101 -8.08 -3.42 8.17
CA LYS A 101 -7.79 -2.31 9.08
C LYS A 101 -7.72 -2.78 10.53
N GLU A 102 -8.56 -3.77 10.89
CA GLU A 102 -8.51 -4.44 12.18
C GLU A 102 -7.14 -5.09 12.42
N PHE A 103 -6.69 -5.96 11.51
CA PHE A 103 -5.39 -6.62 11.60
C PHE A 103 -4.24 -5.61 11.68
N MET A 104 -4.28 -4.54 10.87
CA MET A 104 -3.28 -3.47 10.91
C MET A 104 -3.23 -2.81 12.29
N LYS A 105 -4.38 -2.51 12.91
CA LYS A 105 -4.43 -1.90 14.24
C LYS A 105 -3.91 -2.83 15.33
N GLU A 106 -4.27 -4.11 15.29
CA GLU A 106 -3.74 -5.13 16.20
C GLU A 106 -2.22 -5.27 16.06
N PHE A 107 -1.71 -5.31 14.83
CA PHE A 107 -0.28 -5.34 14.54
C PHE A 107 0.42 -4.09 15.10
N CYS A 108 -0.11 -2.89 14.87
CA CYS A 108 0.46 -1.66 15.41
C CYS A 108 0.49 -1.65 16.94
N GLN A 109 -0.58 -2.12 17.58
CA GLN A 109 -0.66 -2.20 19.03
C GLN A 109 0.34 -3.22 19.61
N SER A 110 0.47 -4.38 18.98
CA SER A 110 1.37 -5.46 19.43
C SER A 110 2.85 -5.09 19.32
N HIS A 111 3.17 -4.16 18.42
CA HIS A 111 4.56 -3.74 18.13
C HIS A 111 4.85 -2.28 18.50
N ASP A 112 3.98 -1.64 19.30
CA ASP A 112 4.13 -0.25 19.76
C ASP A 112 4.34 0.77 18.62
N ILE A 113 3.69 0.56 17.48
CA ILE A 113 3.74 1.48 16.33
C ILE A 113 2.70 2.58 16.56
N PRO A 114 3.11 3.87 16.54
CA PRO A 114 2.18 4.97 16.80
C PRO A 114 1.12 5.06 15.70
N THR A 115 -0.14 5.01 16.10
CA THR A 115 -1.33 5.14 15.24
C THR A 115 -2.49 5.70 16.05
N ALA A 116 -3.57 6.15 15.38
CA ALA A 116 -4.78 6.62 16.06
C ALA A 116 -5.37 5.51 16.95
N ARG A 117 -5.88 5.89 18.13
CA ARG A 117 -6.66 4.96 18.96
C ARG A 117 -7.88 4.50 18.19
N SER A 118 -8.20 3.22 18.29
CA SER A 118 -9.27 2.64 17.48
C SER A 118 -10.02 1.55 18.23
N LYS A 119 -11.23 1.27 17.73
CA LYS A 119 -12.03 0.12 18.16
C LYS A 119 -12.79 -0.46 16.96
N THR A 120 -12.82 -1.79 16.86
CA THR A 120 -13.51 -2.51 15.80
C THR A 120 -14.93 -2.89 16.23
N PHE A 121 -15.86 -2.82 15.30
CA PHE A 121 -17.26 -3.19 15.48
C PHE A 121 -17.75 -4.07 14.34
N THR A 122 -18.60 -5.04 14.70
CA THR A 122 -19.19 -6.02 13.77
C THR A 122 -20.70 -5.85 13.58
N THR A 123 -21.31 -4.92 14.34
CA THR A 123 -22.75 -4.62 14.26
C THR A 123 -22.98 -3.11 14.33
N PHE A 124 -24.05 -2.65 13.68
CA PHE A 124 -24.44 -1.24 13.70
C PHE A 124 -24.73 -0.74 15.11
N ASP A 125 -25.54 -1.51 15.89
CA ASP A 125 -25.96 -1.10 17.24
C ASP A 125 -24.77 -0.89 18.18
N SER A 126 -23.78 -1.79 18.13
CA SER A 126 -22.59 -1.65 18.96
C SER A 126 -21.72 -0.45 18.56
N ALA A 127 -21.59 -0.18 17.27
CA ALA A 127 -20.89 1.00 16.77
C ALA A 127 -21.63 2.29 17.16
N LYS A 128 -22.93 2.33 16.99
CA LYS A 128 -23.79 3.46 17.36
C LYS A 128 -23.71 3.76 18.86
N THR A 129 -23.88 2.75 19.74
CA THR A 129 -23.75 2.94 21.19
C THR A 129 -22.39 3.50 21.59
N TYR A 130 -21.33 3.06 20.94
CA TYR A 130 -19.99 3.60 21.19
C TYR A 130 -19.87 5.06 20.73
N LEU A 131 -20.41 5.39 19.55
CA LEU A 131 -20.39 6.74 19.00
C LEU A 131 -21.22 7.73 19.81
N GLU A 132 -22.35 7.30 20.41
CA GLU A 132 -23.20 8.13 21.26
C GLU A 132 -22.48 8.67 22.51
N GLN A 133 -21.36 8.08 22.89
CA GLN A 133 -20.52 8.50 24.01
C GLN A 133 -19.32 9.39 23.57
N ARG A 134 -19.24 9.74 22.29
CA ARG A 134 -18.10 10.46 21.73
C ARG A 134 -18.52 11.80 21.15
N ASN A 135 -17.60 12.75 21.22
CA ASN A 135 -17.79 14.08 20.67
C ASN A 135 -16.60 14.45 19.74
N GLY A 136 -16.84 15.38 18.82
CA GLY A 136 -15.83 15.89 17.90
C GLY A 136 -15.67 15.06 16.63
N SER A 137 -14.57 15.27 15.95
CA SER A 137 -14.26 14.59 14.70
C SER A 137 -13.84 13.15 14.92
N ILE A 138 -14.30 12.25 14.07
CA ILE A 138 -14.13 10.79 14.17
C ILE A 138 -13.86 10.25 12.76
N VAL A 139 -13.04 9.20 12.66
CA VAL A 139 -12.83 8.50 11.39
C VAL A 139 -13.45 7.11 11.46
N VAL A 140 -14.32 6.79 10.51
CA VAL A 140 -14.93 5.47 10.34
C VAL A 140 -14.29 4.82 9.12
N LYS A 141 -13.67 3.66 9.28
CA LYS A 141 -13.04 2.91 8.20
C LYS A 141 -13.73 1.56 8.01
N TYR A 142 -14.12 1.26 6.78
CA TYR A 142 -14.54 -0.08 6.41
C TYR A 142 -13.35 -1.05 6.50
N ASP A 143 -13.53 -2.22 7.13
CA ASP A 143 -12.50 -3.26 7.22
C ASP A 143 -12.50 -4.12 5.95
N GLY A 144 -11.72 -3.71 4.97
CA GLY A 144 -11.59 -4.38 3.69
C GLY A 144 -10.99 -3.47 2.62
N LEU A 145 -10.76 -4.04 1.44
CA LEU A 145 -10.37 -3.29 0.26
C LEU A 145 -11.58 -2.53 -0.29
N ALA A 146 -11.43 -1.23 -0.47
CA ALA A 146 -12.49 -0.32 -0.92
C ALA A 146 -12.02 0.72 -1.93
N ALA A 147 -10.85 0.54 -2.55
CA ALA A 147 -10.28 1.45 -3.56
C ALA A 147 -10.30 2.93 -3.11
N GLY A 148 -9.88 3.21 -1.87
CA GLY A 148 -9.86 4.54 -1.28
C GLY A 148 -11.23 5.08 -0.82
N LYS A 149 -12.33 4.36 -1.04
CA LYS A 149 -13.70 4.83 -0.71
C LYS A 149 -14.23 4.34 0.64
N GLY A 150 -13.44 3.56 1.37
CA GLY A 150 -13.83 2.96 2.65
C GLY A 150 -13.47 3.79 3.87
N VAL A 151 -13.02 5.04 3.73
CA VAL A 151 -12.64 5.93 4.82
C VAL A 151 -13.57 7.13 4.85
N PHE A 152 -14.26 7.31 5.97
CA PHE A 152 -15.19 8.41 6.22
C PHE A 152 -14.61 9.30 7.34
N VAL A 153 -14.18 10.49 6.97
CA VAL A 153 -13.77 11.52 7.93
C VAL A 153 -15.02 12.31 8.32
N CYS A 154 -15.46 12.12 9.55
CA CYS A 154 -16.71 12.66 10.07
C CYS A 154 -16.41 13.83 11.00
N SER A 155 -17.05 14.97 10.78
CA SER A 155 -16.86 16.20 11.57
C SER A 155 -17.58 16.15 12.92
N ASN A 156 -18.56 15.25 13.05
CA ASN A 156 -19.38 15.10 14.23
C ASN A 156 -19.90 13.68 14.39
N GLN A 157 -20.52 13.42 15.53
CA GLN A 157 -21.08 12.12 15.91
C GLN A 157 -22.12 11.60 14.90
N GLN A 158 -23.05 12.47 14.43
CA GLN A 158 -24.13 12.04 13.53
C GLN A 158 -23.56 11.55 12.19
N GLU A 159 -22.60 12.27 11.61
CA GLU A 159 -21.94 11.84 10.39
C GLU A 159 -21.25 10.47 10.55
N ALA A 160 -20.66 10.20 11.73
CA ALA A 160 -20.03 8.92 12.01
C ALA A 160 -21.07 7.78 12.14
N ILE A 161 -22.24 8.04 12.74
CA ILE A 161 -23.36 7.09 12.81
C ILE A 161 -23.87 6.80 11.38
N ASP A 162 -24.07 7.84 10.57
CA ASP A 162 -24.52 7.69 9.18
C ASP A 162 -23.51 6.89 8.33
N ALA A 163 -22.21 7.10 8.55
CA ALA A 163 -21.16 6.32 7.89
C ALA A 163 -21.23 4.83 8.29
N CYS A 164 -21.48 4.52 9.57
CA CYS A 164 -21.70 3.15 10.01
C CYS A 164 -22.96 2.53 9.41
N SER A 165 -24.08 3.27 9.33
CA SER A 165 -25.31 2.83 8.68
C SER A 165 -25.08 2.45 7.21
N LYS A 166 -24.35 3.28 6.45
CA LYS A 166 -23.97 2.97 5.06
C LYS A 166 -23.24 1.63 4.92
N VAL A 167 -22.35 1.32 5.87
CA VAL A 167 -21.58 0.06 5.81
C VAL A 167 -22.45 -1.13 6.23
N PHE A 168 -23.17 -1.03 7.34
CA PHE A 168 -23.86 -2.18 7.94
C PHE A 168 -25.24 -2.42 7.36
N GLU A 169 -26.02 -1.35 7.14
CA GLU A 169 -27.45 -1.42 6.77
C GLU A 169 -27.61 -1.29 5.26
N GLU A 170 -27.04 -0.26 4.64
CA GLU A 170 -27.08 -0.06 3.19
C GLU A 170 -26.13 -1.00 2.45
N LYS A 171 -25.16 -1.62 3.15
CA LYS A 171 -24.21 -2.61 2.61
C LYS A 171 -23.49 -2.14 1.33
N ILE A 172 -23.06 -0.88 1.30
CA ILE A 172 -22.46 -0.26 0.11
C ILE A 172 -21.21 -1.01 -0.43
N PHE A 173 -20.60 -1.89 0.36
CA PHE A 173 -19.48 -2.76 -0.03
C PHE A 173 -19.90 -4.20 -0.34
N ASN A 174 -21.20 -4.52 -0.36
CA ASN A 174 -21.79 -5.81 -0.75
C ASN A 174 -21.18 -7.06 -0.09
N LYS A 175 -20.78 -6.99 1.20
CA LYS A 175 -20.29 -8.13 1.98
C LYS A 175 -21.25 -8.50 3.10
N GLU A 176 -21.34 -9.80 3.39
CA GLU A 176 -22.22 -10.29 4.46
C GLU A 176 -21.68 -9.98 5.86
N ASN A 177 -20.38 -10.04 6.05
CA ASN A 177 -19.71 -9.83 7.35
C ASN A 177 -18.95 -8.49 7.33
N ASN A 178 -19.69 -7.39 7.33
CA ASN A 178 -19.08 -6.07 7.38
C ASN A 178 -18.53 -5.77 8.77
N LYS A 179 -17.35 -5.14 8.79
CA LYS A 179 -16.76 -4.57 9.99
C LYS A 179 -16.40 -3.11 9.75
N VAL A 180 -16.41 -2.33 10.80
CA VAL A 180 -15.85 -0.98 10.80
C VAL A 180 -14.82 -0.82 11.91
N VAL A 181 -13.76 -0.07 11.61
CA VAL A 181 -12.80 0.41 12.58
C VAL A 181 -13.08 1.89 12.80
N ILE A 182 -13.42 2.26 14.03
CA ILE A 182 -13.67 3.66 14.42
C ILE A 182 -12.40 4.17 15.10
N GLU A 183 -11.87 5.28 14.58
CA GLU A 183 -10.60 5.88 15.03
C GLU A 183 -10.79 7.30 15.55
N ASP A 184 -9.94 7.70 16.49
CA ASP A 184 -9.78 9.10 16.84
C ASP A 184 -9.24 9.86 15.64
N PHE A 185 -9.79 11.06 15.38
CA PHE A 185 -9.29 11.92 14.32
C PHE A 185 -7.89 12.44 14.68
N LEU A 186 -6.96 12.32 13.76
CA LEU A 186 -5.62 12.90 13.87
C LEU A 186 -5.55 14.15 13.02
N GLU A 187 -5.21 15.27 13.63
CA GLU A 187 -4.97 16.55 12.95
C GLU A 187 -3.50 16.64 12.55
N GLY A 188 -3.23 17.00 11.30
CA GLY A 188 -1.86 17.13 10.81
C GLY A 188 -1.75 17.23 9.30
N LYS A 189 -0.57 16.91 8.79
CA LYS A 189 -0.29 16.83 7.35
C LYS A 189 0.05 15.41 6.96
N GLU A 190 -0.57 14.94 5.89
CA GLU A 190 -0.29 13.60 5.36
C GLU A 190 1.00 13.57 4.54
N LEU A 191 1.71 12.46 4.65
CA LEU A 191 2.84 12.13 3.80
C LEU A 191 2.83 10.62 3.49
N SER A 192 3.24 10.28 2.28
CA SER A 192 3.45 8.91 1.82
C SER A 192 4.93 8.57 1.91
N PHE A 193 5.29 7.52 2.67
CA PHE A 193 6.66 7.04 2.77
C PHE A 193 6.76 5.60 2.29
N PHE A 194 7.80 5.28 1.54
CA PHE A 194 7.96 3.97 0.90
C PHE A 194 9.25 3.30 1.31
N THR A 195 9.16 2.01 1.61
CA THR A 195 10.31 1.12 1.70
C THR A 195 10.11 -0.09 0.82
N ILE A 196 11.20 -0.68 0.35
CA ILE A 196 11.21 -2.04 -0.16
C ILE A 196 11.85 -2.94 0.88
N THR A 197 11.31 -4.15 1.07
CA THR A 197 11.83 -5.09 2.07
C THR A 197 11.76 -6.52 1.58
N ASP A 198 12.76 -7.30 1.96
CA ASP A 198 12.82 -8.75 1.76
C ASP A 198 12.30 -9.54 2.99
N GLY A 199 11.68 -8.81 3.93
CA GLY A 199 11.17 -9.32 5.19
C GLY A 199 12.18 -9.22 6.34
N LYS A 200 13.46 -9.10 6.05
CA LYS A 200 14.53 -8.96 7.04
C LYS A 200 15.29 -7.63 6.93
N ASN A 201 15.61 -7.28 5.71
CA ASN A 201 16.31 -6.03 5.39
C ASN A 201 15.32 -5.10 4.68
N TYR A 202 15.57 -3.80 4.75
CA TYR A 202 14.79 -2.81 4.03
C TYR A 202 15.66 -1.70 3.47
N LEU A 203 15.19 -1.07 2.41
CA LEU A 203 15.75 0.16 1.84
C LEU A 203 14.65 1.20 1.71
N ASN A 204 14.94 2.44 2.08
CA ASN A 204 14.02 3.56 1.93
C ASN A 204 13.87 3.90 0.45
N PHE A 205 12.67 3.73 -0.10
CA PHE A 205 12.37 3.96 -1.51
C PHE A 205 11.85 5.38 -1.79
N GLY A 206 11.90 6.26 -0.80
CA GLY A 206 11.55 7.66 -0.93
C GLY A 206 10.20 8.02 -0.32
N SER A 207 9.82 9.26 -0.54
CA SER A 207 8.58 9.85 -0.03
C SER A 207 7.87 10.65 -1.11
N ALA A 208 6.57 10.81 -0.94
CA ALA A 208 5.74 11.69 -1.75
C ALA A 208 4.66 12.34 -0.88
N GLN A 209 4.13 13.44 -1.34
CA GLN A 209 2.91 14.04 -0.81
C GLN A 209 1.87 14.00 -1.93
N ASP A 210 0.76 13.32 -1.66
CA ASP A 210 -0.38 13.21 -2.57
C ASP A 210 -1.42 14.27 -2.20
N TYR A 211 -2.03 14.88 -3.22
CA TYR A 211 -3.11 15.84 -3.10
C TYR A 211 -4.40 15.18 -3.57
N LYS A 212 -5.21 14.71 -2.61
CA LYS A 212 -6.39 13.85 -2.88
C LYS A 212 -7.67 14.63 -3.14
N ARG A 213 -7.81 15.84 -2.58
CA ARG A 213 -9.05 16.59 -2.68
C ARG A 213 -9.20 17.30 -4.02
N ILE A 214 -10.42 17.32 -4.55
CA ILE A 214 -10.71 17.83 -5.89
C ILE A 214 -10.64 19.35 -6.00
N GLY A 215 -10.88 20.06 -4.91
CA GLY A 215 -10.96 21.53 -4.89
C GLY A 215 -9.68 22.19 -4.38
N ASP A 216 -9.54 23.46 -4.72
CA ASP A 216 -8.44 24.29 -4.25
C ASP A 216 -8.43 24.39 -2.71
N ASN A 217 -7.22 24.61 -2.14
CA ASN A 217 -7.00 24.68 -0.70
C ASN A 217 -7.46 23.42 0.08
N ASP A 218 -7.27 22.26 -0.50
CA ASP A 218 -7.59 20.94 0.09
C ASP A 218 -9.06 20.82 0.49
N THR A 219 -9.97 21.18 -0.41
CA THR A 219 -11.42 21.18 -0.20
C THR A 219 -12.15 20.17 -1.09
N GLY A 220 -13.39 19.82 -0.72
CA GLY A 220 -14.22 18.90 -1.49
C GLY A 220 -13.95 17.41 -1.22
N PRO A 221 -14.53 16.50 -2.00
CA PRO A 221 -14.37 15.06 -1.82
C PRO A 221 -12.97 14.58 -2.22
N ASN A 222 -12.56 13.45 -1.63
CA ASN A 222 -11.34 12.75 -2.03
C ASN A 222 -11.48 12.17 -3.45
N THR A 223 -10.37 12.19 -4.17
CA THR A 223 -10.19 11.53 -5.48
C THR A 223 -9.15 10.42 -5.37
N GLY A 224 -8.81 9.78 -6.47
CA GLY A 224 -7.67 8.85 -6.55
C GLY A 224 -6.29 9.53 -6.55
N GLY A 225 -6.23 10.86 -6.44
CA GLY A 225 -5.02 11.68 -6.47
C GLY A 225 -5.10 12.71 -7.60
N MET A 226 -5.00 14.00 -7.24
CA MET A 226 -4.96 15.12 -8.20
C MET A 226 -3.53 15.41 -8.67
N GLY A 227 -2.54 14.94 -7.94
CA GLY A 227 -1.13 15.06 -8.23
C GLY A 227 -0.26 14.75 -7.03
N THR A 228 1.03 14.51 -7.28
CA THR A 228 2.01 14.21 -6.23
C THR A 228 3.28 15.01 -6.40
N VAL A 229 3.94 15.29 -5.28
CA VAL A 229 5.28 15.88 -5.23
C VAL A 229 6.22 14.92 -4.51
N SER A 230 7.39 14.64 -5.08
CA SER A 230 8.45 13.83 -4.48
C SER A 230 9.80 14.58 -4.54
N PRO A 231 10.56 14.66 -3.41
CA PRO A 231 10.25 14.16 -2.08
C PRO A 231 9.12 14.96 -1.44
N ALA A 232 8.48 14.38 -0.39
CA ALA A 232 7.44 15.09 0.36
C ALA A 232 8.03 16.37 1.00
N PRO A 233 7.46 17.56 0.77
CA PRO A 233 8.04 18.84 1.24
C PRO A 233 8.14 18.95 2.76
N ILE A 234 7.28 18.25 3.49
CA ILE A 234 7.26 18.27 4.96
C ILE A 234 8.32 17.37 5.59
N LEU A 235 8.94 16.47 4.81
CA LEU A 235 9.92 15.52 5.32
C LEU A 235 11.28 16.20 5.53
N ASN A 236 11.67 16.34 6.78
CA ASN A 236 12.99 16.80 7.20
C ASN A 236 13.77 15.66 7.90
N GLU A 237 15.05 15.89 8.24
CA GLU A 237 15.90 14.86 8.85
C GLU A 237 15.40 14.37 10.22
N GLU A 238 14.83 15.24 11.04
CA GLU A 238 14.27 14.87 12.35
C GLU A 238 13.07 13.97 12.19
N LEU A 239 12.11 14.37 11.34
CA LEU A 239 10.92 13.57 11.04
C LEU A 239 11.30 12.22 10.43
N MET A 240 12.29 12.22 9.52
CA MET A 240 12.80 10.98 8.93
C MET A 240 13.31 10.01 9.99
N LYS A 241 14.09 10.48 10.97
CA LYS A 241 14.59 9.64 12.09
C LYS A 241 13.44 9.10 12.94
N LYS A 242 12.41 9.93 13.22
CA LYS A 242 11.21 9.48 13.96
C LYS A 242 10.43 8.42 13.16
N ILE A 243 10.16 8.63 11.88
CA ILE A 243 9.48 7.65 11.02
C ILE A 243 10.26 6.34 10.99
N GLN A 244 11.58 6.42 10.81
CA GLN A 244 12.43 5.24 10.76
C GLN A 244 12.35 4.43 12.06
N SER A 245 12.62 5.06 13.21
CA SER A 245 12.72 4.34 14.50
C SER A 245 11.36 3.94 15.08
N GLN A 246 10.32 4.75 14.88
CA GLN A 246 9.02 4.53 15.52
C GLN A 246 8.05 3.72 14.66
N ILE A 247 8.21 3.75 13.33
CA ILE A 247 7.29 3.09 12.39
C ILE A 247 8.01 1.98 11.62
N ILE A 248 9.04 2.33 10.82
CA ILE A 248 9.63 1.38 9.86
C ILE A 248 10.32 0.22 10.57
N GLU A 249 11.27 0.51 11.48
CA GLU A 249 12.04 -0.52 12.18
C GLU A 249 11.15 -1.41 13.04
N LYS A 250 10.13 -0.83 13.69
CA LYS A 250 9.13 -1.60 14.44
C LYS A 250 8.28 -2.48 13.53
N THR A 251 7.90 -1.99 12.35
CA THR A 251 7.18 -2.79 11.36
C THR A 251 8.01 -3.97 10.90
N ILE A 252 9.27 -3.75 10.50
CA ILE A 252 10.16 -4.84 10.05
C ILE A 252 10.41 -5.86 11.17
N THR A 253 10.61 -5.39 12.40
CA THR A 253 10.75 -6.26 13.58
C THR A 253 9.48 -7.06 13.83
N GLY A 254 8.31 -6.42 13.76
CA GLY A 254 7.01 -7.06 13.91
C GLY A 254 6.76 -8.13 12.87
N LEU A 255 7.02 -7.85 11.59
CA LEU A 255 6.91 -8.86 10.51
C LEU A 255 7.75 -10.12 10.80
N ASN A 256 8.98 -9.92 11.30
CA ASN A 256 9.85 -11.03 11.65
C ASN A 256 9.35 -11.79 12.90
N THR A 257 8.91 -11.09 13.94
CA THR A 257 8.40 -11.67 15.18
C THR A 257 7.17 -12.53 14.91
N ASP A 258 6.23 -12.01 14.11
CA ASP A 258 4.98 -12.69 13.77
C ASP A 258 5.16 -13.69 12.61
N LYS A 259 6.39 -13.85 12.10
CA LYS A 259 6.74 -14.75 10.99
C LYS A 259 5.94 -14.48 9.71
N ILE A 260 5.62 -13.21 9.46
CA ILE A 260 4.93 -12.76 8.25
C ILE A 260 5.96 -12.68 7.13
N ASN A 261 5.80 -13.51 6.10
CA ASN A 261 6.68 -13.48 4.94
C ASN A 261 6.34 -12.30 4.04
N PHE A 262 7.26 -11.34 3.93
CA PHE A 262 7.03 -10.12 3.18
C PHE A 262 8.22 -9.84 2.23
N GLN A 263 7.93 -9.74 0.94
CA GLN A 263 8.92 -9.40 -0.11
C GLN A 263 8.27 -8.44 -1.08
N GLY A 264 8.54 -7.16 -0.94
CA GLY A 264 7.89 -6.15 -1.77
C GLY A 264 7.95 -4.76 -1.15
N VAL A 265 6.91 -4.00 -1.37
CA VAL A 265 6.78 -2.61 -0.92
C VAL A 265 5.94 -2.53 0.33
N LEU A 266 6.41 -1.75 1.28
CA LEU A 266 5.63 -1.16 2.36
C LEU A 266 5.47 0.33 2.08
N PHE A 267 4.26 0.73 1.79
CA PHE A 267 3.85 2.12 1.72
C PHE A 267 3.18 2.48 3.04
N PHE A 268 3.76 3.44 3.75
CA PHE A 268 3.29 3.98 5.01
C PHE A 268 2.55 5.28 4.72
N GLY A 269 1.23 5.32 4.91
CA GLY A 269 0.47 6.55 5.01
C GLY A 269 0.68 7.13 6.41
N VAL A 270 1.32 8.29 6.52
CA VAL A 270 1.74 8.88 7.79
C VAL A 270 1.06 10.23 7.99
N MET A 271 0.42 10.43 9.14
CA MET A 271 -0.01 11.74 9.63
C MET A 271 1.09 12.33 10.49
N VAL A 272 1.46 13.56 10.23
CA VAL A 272 2.45 14.32 11.01
C VAL A 272 1.70 15.43 11.77
N ASP A 273 1.70 15.34 13.09
CA ASP A 273 1.04 16.34 13.93
C ASP A 273 1.83 17.68 13.99
N LYS A 274 1.25 18.67 14.67
CA LYS A 274 1.86 19.99 14.85
C LYS A 274 3.20 19.96 15.61
N ASP A 275 3.43 18.92 16.41
CA ASP A 275 4.64 18.74 17.22
C ASP A 275 5.68 17.86 16.50
N ASN A 276 5.50 17.66 15.18
CA ASN A 276 6.38 16.86 14.31
C ASN A 276 6.50 15.38 14.74
N ASN A 277 5.39 14.80 15.26
CA ASN A 277 5.32 13.39 15.59
C ASN A 277 4.58 12.62 14.48
N PRO A 278 5.13 11.50 14.02
CA PRO A 278 4.50 10.68 12.99
C PRO A 278 3.53 9.66 13.61
N TYR A 279 2.37 9.51 13.00
CA TYR A 279 1.38 8.48 13.29
C TYR A 279 1.03 7.71 12.02
N LEU A 280 1.07 6.41 12.08
CA LEU A 280 0.67 5.58 10.94
C LEU A 280 -0.86 5.63 10.76
N LEU A 281 -1.29 6.04 9.57
CA LEU A 281 -2.71 6.04 9.17
C LEU A 281 -3.13 4.71 8.57
N GLU A 282 -2.25 4.15 7.71
CA GLU A 282 -2.49 2.90 6.99
C GLU A 282 -1.19 2.34 6.42
N TYR A 283 -1.17 1.03 6.18
CA TYR A 283 -0.24 0.40 5.25
C TYR A 283 -0.90 0.21 3.89
N ASN A 284 -0.07 0.32 2.85
CA ASN A 284 -0.35 -0.30 1.57
C ASN A 284 0.82 -1.24 1.24
N THR A 285 0.53 -2.43 0.76
CA THR A 285 1.53 -3.49 0.55
C THR A 285 2.02 -3.56 -0.89
N ARG A 286 1.96 -2.42 -1.55
CA ARG A 286 2.31 -2.16 -2.95
C ARG A 286 2.68 -0.68 -3.12
N PHE A 287 3.19 -0.32 -4.30
CA PHE A 287 3.38 1.09 -4.61
C PHE A 287 2.06 1.86 -4.68
N GLY A 288 2.11 3.14 -4.38
CA GLY A 288 1.00 4.06 -4.56
C GLY A 288 0.76 4.43 -6.04
N ASP A 289 -0.43 4.88 -6.33
CA ASP A 289 -0.85 5.49 -7.58
C ASP A 289 -1.59 6.78 -7.21
N PRO A 290 -1.01 7.98 -7.44
CA PRO A 290 0.05 8.31 -8.39
C PRO A 290 1.47 8.51 -7.82
N GLU A 291 1.82 8.06 -6.62
CA GLU A 291 3.10 8.39 -5.98
C GLU A 291 4.31 7.77 -6.70
N ILE A 292 4.20 6.53 -7.19
CA ILE A 292 5.32 5.86 -7.89
C ILE A 292 5.71 6.59 -9.16
N GLN A 293 4.77 7.25 -9.86
CA GLN A 293 5.06 8.02 -11.05
C GLN A 293 6.04 9.17 -10.76
N SER A 294 5.83 9.89 -9.65
CA SER A 294 6.71 10.99 -9.22
C SER A 294 8.05 10.47 -8.68
N ILE A 295 8.03 9.43 -7.84
CA ILE A 295 9.24 8.84 -7.24
C ILE A 295 10.14 8.24 -8.33
N SER A 296 9.56 7.56 -9.32
CA SER A 296 10.29 6.87 -10.39
C SER A 296 11.15 7.80 -11.25
N LEU A 297 10.75 9.07 -11.40
CA LEU A 297 11.51 10.07 -12.17
C LEU A 297 12.83 10.44 -11.50
N ARG A 298 12.90 10.30 -10.18
CA ARG A 298 14.06 10.61 -9.35
C ARG A 298 14.96 9.41 -9.12
N LEU A 299 14.46 8.18 -9.29
CA LEU A 299 15.25 6.97 -9.05
C LEU A 299 16.44 6.90 -10.02
N ASN A 300 17.65 6.78 -9.46
CA ASN A 300 18.90 6.61 -10.21
C ASN A 300 19.34 5.14 -10.25
N SER A 301 19.03 4.36 -9.21
CA SER A 301 19.32 2.93 -9.16
C SER A 301 18.46 2.14 -10.15
N ASP A 302 18.99 1.00 -10.60
CA ASP A 302 18.24 0.05 -11.44
C ASP A 302 17.13 -0.62 -10.63
N PHE A 303 15.87 -0.30 -10.96
CA PHE A 303 14.70 -0.84 -10.25
C PHE A 303 14.58 -2.35 -10.38
N LEU A 304 14.89 -2.93 -11.56
CA LEU A 304 14.79 -4.37 -11.77
C LEU A 304 15.76 -5.12 -10.87
N SER A 305 16.99 -4.61 -10.72
CA SER A 305 17.98 -5.16 -9.79
C SER A 305 17.47 -5.13 -8.34
N LEU A 306 16.87 -4.01 -7.89
CA LEU A 306 16.28 -3.86 -6.57
C LEU A 306 15.10 -4.84 -6.34
N ALA A 307 14.19 -4.91 -7.30
CA ALA A 307 13.03 -5.81 -7.22
C ALA A 307 13.45 -7.29 -7.19
N HIS A 308 14.45 -7.66 -7.98
CA HIS A 308 14.99 -9.02 -7.99
C HIS A 308 15.71 -9.34 -6.67
N ALA A 309 16.55 -8.43 -6.15
CA ALA A 309 17.21 -8.60 -4.86
C ALA A 309 16.20 -8.76 -3.71
N THR A 310 15.08 -8.00 -3.75
CA THR A 310 13.96 -8.13 -2.81
C THR A 310 13.31 -9.52 -2.89
N ALA A 311 12.92 -9.95 -4.09
CA ALA A 311 12.24 -11.21 -4.32
C ALA A 311 13.11 -12.44 -3.96
N THR A 312 14.42 -12.32 -4.10
CA THR A 312 15.40 -13.40 -3.81
C THR A 312 16.03 -13.31 -2.41
N LYS A 313 15.55 -12.40 -1.54
CA LYS A 313 16.05 -12.17 -0.16
C LYS A 313 17.54 -11.78 -0.10
N ASN A 314 17.98 -11.02 -1.08
CA ASN A 314 19.34 -10.51 -1.20
C ASN A 314 19.45 -8.98 -1.04
N LEU A 315 18.42 -8.34 -0.48
CA LEU A 315 18.33 -6.88 -0.39
C LEU A 315 19.47 -6.25 0.41
N LYS A 316 20.08 -6.98 1.35
CA LYS A 316 21.25 -6.53 2.12
C LYS A 316 22.46 -6.15 1.26
N TYR A 317 22.53 -6.62 0.02
CA TYR A 317 23.63 -6.31 -0.92
C TYR A 317 23.26 -5.22 -1.92
N ALA A 318 22.04 -4.72 -1.87
CA ALA A 318 21.57 -3.67 -2.74
C ALA A 318 21.74 -2.29 -2.10
N ASN A 319 21.86 -1.27 -2.95
CA ASN A 319 21.86 0.12 -2.54
C ASN A 319 20.85 0.89 -3.40
N ILE A 320 20.30 1.96 -2.86
CA ILE A 320 19.34 2.82 -3.58
C ILE A 320 19.84 4.25 -3.62
N GLU A 321 19.78 4.84 -4.78
CA GLU A 321 20.21 6.22 -5.04
C GLU A 321 19.11 6.96 -5.80
N PHE A 322 18.94 8.23 -5.46
CA PHE A 322 18.03 9.15 -6.14
C PHE A 322 18.81 10.33 -6.74
N LYS A 323 18.28 10.85 -7.83
CA LYS A 323 18.72 12.15 -8.37
C LYS A 323 18.28 13.25 -7.40
N ASN A 324 19.10 14.26 -7.30
CA ASN A 324 18.79 15.48 -6.54
C ASN A 324 17.66 16.28 -7.18
#